data_883c2e85c11bda45b75abd8b023fae64
#
_entry.id   883c2e85c11bda45b75abd8b023fae64
#
_cell.length_a   1.000
_cell.length_b   1.000
_cell.length_c   1.000
_cell.angle_alpha   90.00
_cell.angle_beta   90.00
_cell.angle_gamma   90.00
#
_symmetry.space_group_name_H-M   'P 1'
#
loop_
_entity.id
_entity.type
_entity.pdbx_description
1 polymer ?
#
loop_
_entity_poly.entity_id
_entity_poly.type
_entity_poly.pdbx_seq_one_letter_code
_entity_poly.pdbx_strand_id
1 'polypeptide(L)'
;TSLLENILNKQTELEIKESAEKVLVTYVIPFDSPVCHKKICQIDWQKNTLVASIERDGHTITPKGDTEILPGDLLMVLIGRQYYAADYAAYEKLING
;
A
#
# COMPACT_ATOMS: atom_id res chain seq x y z
N THR A 1 20.98 7.43 -30.38
CA THR A 1 20.14 7.65 -29.21
C THR A 1 19.96 9.14 -28.96
N SER A 2 18.74 9.57 -28.85
CA SER A 2 18.42 10.97 -28.66
C SER A 2 18.53 11.36 -27.17
N LEU A 3 18.64 12.67 -26.96
CA LEU A 3 18.61 13.22 -25.59
C LEU A 3 17.33 12.85 -24.87
N LEU A 4 16.22 12.75 -25.61
CA LEU A 4 14.93 12.38 -25.07
C LEU A 4 14.94 10.96 -24.49
N GLU A 5 15.58 10.03 -25.18
CA GLU A 5 15.70 8.65 -24.67
C GLU A 5 16.51 8.60 -23.39
N ASN A 6 17.58 9.39 -23.29
CA ASN A 6 18.37 9.46 -22.07
C ASN A 6 17.56 9.99 -20.87
N ILE A 7 16.71 10.98 -21.13
CA ILE A 7 15.84 11.53 -20.08
C ILE A 7 14.83 10.49 -19.62
N LEU A 8 14.21 9.77 -20.57
CA LEU A 8 13.26 8.71 -20.25
C LEU A 8 13.93 7.58 -19.48
N ASN A 9 15.13 7.20 -19.86
CA ASN A 9 15.86 6.13 -19.19
C ASN A 9 16.17 6.50 -17.73
N LYS A 10 16.57 7.74 -17.47
CA LYS A 10 16.84 8.21 -16.11
C LYS A 10 15.56 8.19 -15.27
N GLN A 11 14.44 8.60 -15.84
CA GLN A 11 13.17 8.60 -15.16
C GLN A 11 12.73 7.19 -14.81
N THR A 12 12.92 6.26 -15.74
CA THR A 12 12.60 4.84 -15.54
C THR A 12 13.49 4.23 -14.45
N GLU A 13 14.78 4.59 -14.43
CA GLU A 13 15.69 4.12 -13.39
C GLU A 13 15.27 4.58 -11.99
N LEU A 14 14.82 5.84 -11.87
CA LEU A 14 14.33 6.36 -10.60
C LEU A 14 13.06 5.62 -10.13
N GLU A 15 12.13 5.37 -11.04
CA GLU A 15 10.92 4.63 -10.74
C GLU A 15 11.22 3.20 -10.29
N ILE A 16 12.13 2.53 -10.99
CA ILE A 16 12.55 1.17 -10.65
C ILE A 16 13.24 1.16 -9.29
N LYS A 17 14.10 2.13 -9.04
CA LYS A 17 14.82 2.24 -7.78
C LYS A 17 13.86 2.44 -6.61
N GLU A 18 12.89 3.34 -6.76
CA GLU A 18 11.89 3.58 -5.73
C GLU A 18 11.05 2.33 -5.47
N SER A 19 10.64 1.62 -6.52
CA SER A 19 9.90 0.38 -6.40
C SER A 19 10.73 -0.72 -5.75
N ALA A 20 12.03 -0.78 -6.05
CA ALA A 20 12.93 -1.77 -5.47
C ALA A 20 13.16 -1.54 -3.98
N GLU A 21 13.02 -0.30 -3.51
CA GLU A 21 13.16 0.03 -2.10
C GLU A 21 11.90 -0.24 -1.29
N LYS A 22 10.81 -0.58 -1.95
CA LYS A 22 9.52 -0.86 -1.32
C LYS A 22 9.02 -2.26 -1.70
N VAL A 23 8.31 -2.87 -0.78
CA VAL A 23 7.71 -4.20 -0.99
C VAL A 23 6.20 -4.02 -1.04
N LEU A 24 5.56 -4.59 -2.07
CA LEU A 24 4.11 -4.59 -2.18
C LEU A 24 3.55 -5.77 -1.40
N VAL A 25 2.70 -5.46 -0.44
CA VAL A 25 2.05 -6.46 0.41
C VAL A 25 0.54 -6.33 0.24
N THR A 26 -0.13 -7.47 0.18
CA THR A 26 -1.58 -7.53 0.02
C THR A 26 -2.21 -8.09 1.28
N TYR A 27 -3.22 -7.38 1.80
CA TYR A 27 -4.00 -7.82 2.95
C TYR A 27 -5.46 -7.94 2.58
N VAL A 28 -6.07 -9.08 2.92
CA VAL A 28 -7.53 -9.26 2.81
C VAL A 28 -8.15 -8.88 4.15
N ILE A 29 -9.12 -7.99 4.12
CA ILE A 29 -9.76 -7.49 5.35
C ILE A 29 -10.83 -8.48 5.81
N PRO A 30 -10.65 -9.14 6.97
CA PRO A 30 -11.66 -10.06 7.51
C PRO A 30 -12.91 -9.30 7.97
N PHE A 31 -14.03 -10.01 8.07
CA PHE A 31 -15.28 -9.39 8.49
C PHE A 31 -15.23 -8.84 9.91
N ASP A 32 -14.44 -9.42 10.76
CA ASP A 32 -14.31 -9.01 12.17
C ASP A 32 -13.07 -8.14 12.42
N SER A 33 -12.44 -7.63 11.37
CA SER A 33 -11.24 -6.81 11.51
C SER A 33 -11.53 -5.51 12.25
N PRO A 34 -10.62 -5.10 13.15
CA PRO A 34 -10.74 -3.81 13.85
C PRO A 34 -10.69 -2.59 12.91
N VAL A 35 -10.14 -2.76 11.70
CA VAL A 35 -10.04 -1.65 10.73
C VAL A 35 -11.28 -1.51 9.86
N CYS A 36 -12.24 -2.44 9.94
CA CYS A 36 -13.48 -2.34 9.18
C CYS A 36 -14.23 -1.07 9.56
N HIS A 37 -14.75 -0.37 8.55
CA HIS A 37 -15.51 0.87 8.70
C HIS A 37 -14.70 2.04 9.23
N LYS A 38 -13.38 1.91 9.25
CA LYS A 38 -12.49 3.04 9.55
C LYS A 38 -12.00 3.68 8.26
N LYS A 39 -11.80 4.98 8.30
CA LYS A 39 -11.20 5.70 7.17
C LYS A 39 -9.69 5.51 7.18
N ILE A 40 -9.07 5.60 6.00
CA ILE A 40 -7.62 5.46 5.88
C ILE A 40 -6.89 6.42 6.83
N CYS A 41 -7.35 7.66 6.94
CA CYS A 41 -6.72 8.66 7.80
C CYS A 41 -6.89 8.37 9.31
N GLN A 42 -7.78 7.47 9.68
CA GLN A 42 -8.01 7.10 11.09
C GLN A 42 -7.11 5.96 11.55
N ILE A 43 -6.36 5.36 10.62
CA ILE A 43 -5.46 4.26 10.91
C ILE A 43 -4.04 4.80 11.05
N ASP A 44 -3.35 4.33 12.07
CA ASP A 44 -1.98 4.76 12.35
C ASP A 44 -0.99 3.96 11.50
N TRP A 45 -0.78 4.42 10.27
CA TRP A 45 0.18 3.80 9.36
C TRP A 45 1.61 4.16 9.74
N GLN A 46 2.51 3.20 9.56
CA GLN A 46 3.92 3.45 9.80
C GLN A 46 4.47 4.45 8.78
N LYS A 47 5.53 5.16 9.17
CA LYS A 47 6.08 6.31 8.45
C LYS A 47 6.41 6.01 6.98
N ASN A 48 6.89 4.81 6.68
CA ASN A 48 7.34 4.44 5.33
C ASN A 48 6.35 3.53 4.61
N THR A 49 5.06 3.69 4.93
CA THR A 49 3.97 2.91 4.35
C THR A 49 3.10 3.77 3.47
N LEU A 50 2.72 3.25 2.32
CA LEU A 50 1.77 3.87 1.41
C LEU A 50 0.69 2.86 1.06
N VAL A 51 -0.57 3.22 1.29
CA VAL A 51 -1.70 2.42 0.80
C VAL A 51 -1.86 2.72 -0.68
N ALA A 52 -1.46 1.79 -1.53
CA ALA A 52 -1.37 2.00 -2.97
C ALA A 52 -2.74 1.88 -3.65
N SER A 53 -3.53 0.87 -3.28
CA SER A 53 -4.85 0.68 -3.86
C SER A 53 -5.71 -0.24 -2.99
N ILE A 54 -7.01 -0.21 -3.25
CA ILE A 54 -7.98 -1.10 -2.62
C ILE A 54 -8.78 -1.75 -3.75
N GLU A 55 -8.91 -3.08 -3.73
CA GLU A 55 -9.80 -3.77 -4.64
C GLU A 55 -11.07 -4.19 -3.90
N ARG A 56 -12.21 -3.84 -4.48
CA ARG A 56 -13.53 -4.11 -3.92
C ARG A 56 -14.47 -4.56 -5.03
N ASP A 57 -14.98 -5.77 -4.92
CA ASP A 57 -15.93 -6.35 -5.90
C ASP A 57 -15.40 -6.29 -7.34
N GLY A 58 -14.11 -6.57 -7.51
CA GLY A 58 -13.47 -6.55 -8.82
C GLY A 58 -13.13 -5.16 -9.34
N HIS A 59 -13.35 -4.11 -8.56
CA HIS A 59 -13.03 -2.73 -8.91
C HIS A 59 -11.85 -2.22 -8.11
N THR A 60 -10.98 -1.45 -8.77
CA THR A 60 -9.85 -0.80 -8.12
C THR A 60 -10.27 0.57 -7.63
N ILE A 61 -10.07 0.84 -6.36
CA ILE A 61 -10.36 2.12 -5.73
C ILE A 61 -9.05 2.82 -5.40
N THR A 62 -8.93 4.08 -5.79
CA THR A 62 -7.80 4.90 -5.38
C THR A 62 -8.03 5.39 -3.95
N PRO A 63 -7.19 4.96 -2.98
CA PRO A 63 -7.43 5.32 -1.58
C PRO A 63 -7.15 6.80 -1.33
N LYS A 64 -8.02 7.41 -0.54
CA LYS A 64 -7.86 8.78 -0.04
C LYS A 64 -7.98 8.74 1.47
N GLY A 65 -7.66 9.85 2.13
CA GLY A 65 -7.76 9.91 3.58
C GLY A 65 -9.15 9.58 4.11
N ASP A 66 -10.20 9.96 3.39
CA ASP A 66 -11.59 9.72 3.78
C ASP A 66 -12.17 8.41 3.23
N THR A 67 -11.38 7.61 2.54
CA THR A 67 -11.84 6.31 2.04
C THR A 67 -12.04 5.34 3.20
N GLU A 68 -13.23 4.75 3.29
CA GLU A 68 -13.56 3.79 4.33
C GLU A 68 -13.15 2.38 3.90
N ILE A 69 -12.57 1.62 4.82
CA ILE A 69 -12.21 0.22 4.60
C ILE A 69 -13.42 -0.65 4.94
N LEU A 70 -13.77 -1.58 4.06
CA LEU A 70 -14.90 -2.48 4.24
C LEU A 70 -14.46 -3.93 4.32
N PRO A 71 -15.24 -4.79 4.97
CA PRO A 71 -14.94 -6.22 5.00
C PRO A 71 -14.81 -6.81 3.59
N GLY A 72 -13.84 -7.66 3.39
CA GLY A 72 -13.58 -8.28 2.10
C GLY A 72 -12.71 -7.47 1.16
N ASP A 73 -12.36 -6.24 1.53
CA ASP A 73 -11.47 -5.42 0.71
C ASP A 73 -10.09 -6.05 0.62
N LEU A 74 -9.47 -5.91 -0.54
CA LEU A 74 -8.08 -6.30 -0.76
C LEU A 74 -7.23 -5.04 -0.72
N LEU A 75 -6.43 -4.91 0.33
CA LEU A 75 -5.61 -3.74 0.57
C LEU A 75 -4.21 -3.98 0.01
N MET A 76 -3.77 -3.14 -0.91
CA MET A 76 -2.42 -3.19 -1.45
C MET A 76 -1.59 -2.09 -0.83
N VAL A 77 -0.53 -2.49 -0.12
CA VAL A 77 0.27 -1.58 0.70
C VAL A 77 1.73 -1.69 0.28
N LEU A 78 2.37 -0.54 0.08
CA LEU A 78 3.82 -0.47 -0.16
C LEU A 78 4.52 -0.18 1.14
N ILE A 79 5.46 -1.04 1.52
CA ILE A 79 6.23 -0.92 2.75
C ILE A 79 7.71 -0.80 2.39
N GLY A 80 8.44 0.10 3.05
CA GLY A 80 9.87 0.21 2.85
C GLY A 80 10.57 -1.11 3.13
N ARG A 81 11.47 -1.53 2.23
CA ARG A 81 12.11 -2.84 2.32
C ARG A 81 12.82 -3.06 3.64
N GLN A 82 13.50 -2.06 4.14
CA GLN A 82 14.25 -2.15 5.40
C GLN A 82 13.34 -2.28 6.62
N TYR A 83 12.06 -1.92 6.48
CA TYR A 83 11.08 -2.00 7.57
C TYR A 83 10.09 -3.14 7.37
N TYR A 84 10.24 -3.91 6.30
CA TYR A 84 9.25 -4.89 5.86
C TYR A 84 8.87 -5.90 6.95
N ALA A 85 9.86 -6.50 7.59
CA ALA A 85 9.60 -7.56 8.57
C ALA A 85 8.78 -7.04 9.75
N ALA A 86 9.16 -5.89 10.30
CA ALA A 86 8.48 -5.30 11.45
C ALA A 86 7.09 -4.76 11.08
N ASP A 87 7.01 -4.05 9.97
CA ASP A 87 5.76 -3.42 9.54
C ASP A 87 4.74 -4.45 9.07
N TYR A 88 5.19 -5.49 8.36
CA TYR A 88 4.30 -6.56 7.95
C TYR A 88 3.61 -7.21 9.15
N ALA A 89 4.38 -7.55 10.17
CA ALA A 89 3.85 -8.16 11.38
C ALA A 89 2.89 -7.21 12.13
N ALA A 90 3.24 -5.92 12.19
CA ALA A 90 2.41 -4.92 12.84
C ALA A 90 1.06 -4.76 12.14
N TYR A 91 1.06 -4.71 10.81
CA TYR A 91 -0.19 -4.56 10.05
C TYR A 91 -1.02 -5.83 10.05
N GLU A 92 -0.38 -6.99 10.00
CA GLU A 92 -1.09 -8.26 10.12
C GLU A 92 -1.86 -8.32 11.44
N LYS A 93 -1.22 -7.93 12.53
CA LYS A 93 -1.85 -7.86 13.85
C LYS A 93 -2.96 -6.83 13.91
N LEU A 94 -2.73 -5.65 13.32
CA LEU A 94 -3.73 -4.57 13.27
C LEU A 94 -4.99 -5.01 12.51
N ILE A 95 -4.82 -5.69 11.40
CA ILE A 95 -5.92 -6.10 10.53
C ILE A 95 -6.67 -7.31 11.10
N ASN A 96 -5.95 -8.24 11.68
CA ASN A 96 -6.56 -9.48 12.17
C ASN A 96 -6.99 -9.41 13.65
N GLY A 97 -6.60 -8.38 14.33
CA GLY A 97 -6.96 -8.18 15.74
C GLY A 97 -5.92 -8.73 16.70
#